data_5f9345701db203ba1703cbdba9bde59b
#
_entry.id   5f9345701db203ba1703cbdba9bde59b
#
_cell.length_a   1.000
_cell.length_b   1.000
_cell.length_c   1.000
_cell.angle_alpha   90.00
_cell.angle_beta   90.00
_cell.angle_gamma   90.00
#
_symmetry.space_group_name_H-M   'P 1'
#
loop_
_entity.id
_entity.type
_entity.pdbx_description
1 polymer ?
#
loop_
_entity_poly.entity_id
_entity_poly.type
_entity_poly.pdbx_seq_one_letter_code
_entity_poly.pdbx_strand_id
1 'polypeptide(L)'
;MNCCRRVSCWKDNIAEFAALQATREDIIKMRQALQLEERELASSAPGGSESGDMQFHLAIAEATHNSMLVELFRQSWQWRENNPMWLQLHSHLGDTLYRKEWLVDHKQILAALIKKDARAAKLASVAAPGKREAASAGVFQC
;
A
#
# COMPACT_ATOMS: atom_id res chain seq x y z
N MET A 1 -25.16 0.06 5.04
CA MET A 1 -24.32 0.84 4.14
C MET A 1 -22.86 0.52 4.44
N ASN A 2 -22.17 -0.10 3.49
CA ASN A 2 -20.82 -0.63 3.68
C ASN A 2 -19.76 0.46 3.74
N CYS A 3 -19.45 1.00 4.91
CA CYS A 3 -18.40 2.01 5.10
C CYS A 3 -17.01 1.47 4.73
N CYS A 4 -16.76 0.18 4.92
CA CYS A 4 -15.47 -0.46 4.63
C CYS A 4 -15.15 -0.60 3.14
N ARG A 5 -16.15 -0.74 2.28
CA ARG A 5 -15.92 -0.67 0.82
C ARG A 5 -15.45 0.70 0.35
N ARG A 6 -15.73 1.75 1.12
CA ARG A 6 -15.33 3.13 0.76
C ARG A 6 -13.89 3.47 1.16
N VAL A 7 -13.37 2.89 2.25
CA VAL A 7 -12.00 3.18 2.69
C VAL A 7 -10.94 2.50 1.82
N SER A 8 -11.21 1.29 1.29
CA SER A 8 -10.30 0.70 0.30
C SER A 8 -10.41 1.38 -1.07
N CYS A 9 -11.58 1.87 -1.42
CA CYS A 9 -11.86 2.47 -2.72
C CYS A 9 -11.01 3.72 -3.04
N TRP A 10 -10.71 4.56 -2.06
CA TRP A 10 -9.90 5.77 -2.31
C TRP A 10 -8.43 5.44 -2.58
N LYS A 11 -7.86 4.43 -1.91
CA LYS A 11 -6.48 3.98 -2.18
C LYS A 11 -6.31 3.40 -3.58
N ASP A 12 -7.32 2.68 -4.03
CA ASP A 12 -7.32 2.10 -5.38
C ASP A 12 -7.44 3.19 -6.44
N ASN A 13 -8.22 4.24 -6.16
CA ASN A 13 -8.31 5.41 -7.01
C ASN A 13 -7.03 6.26 -6.99
N ILE A 14 -6.30 6.33 -5.87
CA ILE A 14 -4.98 6.97 -5.83
C ILE A 14 -4.02 6.29 -6.81
N ALA A 15 -3.96 4.97 -6.85
CA ALA A 15 -3.13 4.24 -7.81
C ALA A 15 -3.52 4.52 -9.26
N GLU A 16 -4.82 4.61 -9.54
CA GLU A 16 -5.35 4.99 -10.86
C GLU A 16 -4.91 6.39 -11.27
N PHE A 17 -5.05 7.38 -10.41
CA PHE A 17 -4.60 8.75 -10.65
C PHE A 17 -3.09 8.86 -10.78
N ALA A 18 -2.34 8.17 -9.93
CA ALA A 18 -0.89 8.13 -10.00
C ALA A 18 -0.39 7.60 -11.35
N ALA A 19 -1.04 6.57 -11.91
CA ALA A 19 -0.67 6.02 -13.21
C ALA A 19 -0.77 7.07 -14.33
N LEU A 20 -1.71 8.00 -14.24
CA LEU A 20 -1.90 9.07 -15.23
C LEU A 20 -0.92 10.23 -15.05
N GLN A 21 -0.49 10.50 -13.82
CA GLN A 21 0.26 11.70 -13.45
C GLN A 21 1.74 11.42 -13.11
N ALA A 22 2.11 10.17 -12.86
CA ALA A 22 3.46 9.82 -12.42
C ALA A 22 4.54 10.29 -13.40
N THR A 23 5.54 10.98 -12.86
CA THR A 23 6.75 11.36 -13.57
C THR A 23 7.81 10.27 -13.45
N ARG A 24 8.90 10.41 -14.22
CA ARG A 24 10.06 9.52 -14.10
C ARG A 24 10.66 9.54 -12.69
N GLU A 25 10.69 10.70 -12.05
CA GLU A 25 11.20 10.87 -10.69
C GLU A 25 10.34 10.15 -9.65
N ASP A 26 9.03 10.19 -9.82
CA ASP A 26 8.10 9.44 -8.96
C ASP A 26 8.35 7.94 -9.05
N ILE A 27 8.57 7.42 -10.24
CA ILE A 27 8.90 6.00 -10.45
C ILE A 27 10.23 5.63 -9.78
N ILE A 28 11.23 6.52 -9.80
CA ILE A 28 12.51 6.29 -9.10
C ILE A 28 12.28 6.19 -7.59
N LYS A 29 11.49 7.07 -7.01
CA LYS A 29 11.14 7.02 -5.58
C LYS A 29 10.44 5.71 -5.21
N MET A 30 9.49 5.26 -6.02
CA MET A 30 8.78 3.98 -5.81
C MET A 30 9.74 2.79 -5.86
N ARG A 31 10.68 2.77 -6.80
CA ARG A 31 11.71 1.72 -6.88
C ARG A 31 12.60 1.70 -5.66
N GLN A 32 13.02 2.86 -5.18
CA GLN A 32 13.83 2.97 -3.96
C GLN A 32 13.08 2.44 -2.74
N ALA A 33 11.79 2.76 -2.63
CA ALA A 33 10.94 2.25 -1.55
C ALA A 33 10.80 0.71 -1.60
N LEU A 34 10.64 0.12 -2.78
CA LEU A 34 10.62 -1.34 -2.94
C LEU A 34 11.95 -2.00 -2.61
N GLN A 35 13.07 -1.38 -2.97
CA GLN A 35 14.39 -1.87 -2.58
C GLN A 35 14.58 -1.85 -1.06
N LEU A 36 14.05 -0.84 -0.38
CA LEU A 36 14.07 -0.78 1.07
C LEU A 36 13.21 -1.91 1.66
N GLU A 37 12.00 -2.11 1.15
CA GLU A 37 11.12 -3.19 1.57
C GLU A 37 11.77 -4.58 1.39
N GLU A 38 12.46 -4.81 0.26
CA GLU A 38 13.22 -6.04 0.02
C GLU A 38 14.34 -6.25 1.06
N ARG A 39 15.06 -5.20 1.42
CA ARG A 39 16.11 -5.26 2.45
C ARG A 39 15.53 -5.53 3.83
N GLU A 40 14.43 -4.88 4.17
CA GLU A 40 13.71 -5.11 5.43
C GLU A 40 13.21 -6.55 5.55
N LEU A 41 12.71 -7.10 4.44
CA LEU A 41 12.27 -8.49 4.37
C LEU A 41 13.44 -9.47 4.52
N ALA A 42 14.60 -9.18 3.90
CA ALA A 42 15.80 -10.01 3.97
C ALA A 42 16.45 -9.99 5.37
N SER A 43 16.32 -8.90 6.12
CA SER A 43 16.92 -8.78 7.45
C SER A 43 16.25 -9.63 8.53
N SER A 44 15.07 -10.17 8.26
CA SER A 44 14.32 -11.09 9.15
C SER A 44 14.19 -10.63 10.61
N ALA A 45 14.33 -9.33 10.87
CA ALA A 45 14.21 -8.80 12.23
C ALA A 45 12.75 -8.93 12.71
N PRO A 46 12.50 -9.61 13.84
CA PRO A 46 11.17 -9.63 14.43
C PRO A 46 10.76 -8.19 14.81
N GLY A 47 9.65 -7.72 14.28
CA GLY A 47 9.20 -6.33 14.43
C GLY A 47 9.90 -5.38 13.46
N GLY A 48 10.48 -5.89 12.38
CA GLY A 48 11.13 -5.08 11.34
C GLY A 48 10.25 -3.96 10.85
N SER A 49 10.86 -2.80 10.67
CA SER A 49 10.24 -1.59 10.14
C SER A 49 9.49 -1.89 8.85
N GLU A 50 8.26 -1.41 8.73
CA GLU A 50 7.47 -1.39 7.49
C GLU A 50 7.70 -0.09 6.73
N SER A 51 8.87 0.47 6.88
CA SER A 51 9.25 1.75 6.30
C SER A 51 9.19 1.71 4.78
N GLY A 52 9.62 0.60 4.16
CA GLY A 52 9.53 0.41 2.71
C GLY A 52 8.09 0.39 2.19
N ASP A 53 7.17 -0.31 2.87
CA ASP A 53 5.75 -0.32 2.55
C ASP A 53 5.14 1.07 2.64
N MET A 54 5.38 1.77 3.74
CA MET A 54 4.91 3.14 3.95
C MET A 54 5.43 4.08 2.87
N GLN A 55 6.73 4.04 2.58
CA GLN A 55 7.36 4.92 1.59
C GLN A 55 6.85 4.63 0.18
N PHE A 56 6.60 3.37 -0.15
CA PHE A 56 6.06 2.98 -1.45
C PHE A 56 4.66 3.58 -1.66
N HIS A 57 3.76 3.40 -0.71
CA HIS A 57 2.41 3.95 -0.79
C HIS A 57 2.39 5.48 -0.74
N LEU A 58 3.28 6.11 0.04
CA LEU A 58 3.45 7.55 0.05
C LEU A 58 3.92 8.07 -1.32
N ALA A 59 4.88 7.39 -1.95
CA ALA A 59 5.35 7.75 -3.28
C ALA A 59 4.24 7.66 -4.34
N ILE A 60 3.34 6.67 -4.23
CA ILE A 60 2.15 6.58 -5.09
C ILE A 60 1.22 7.79 -4.87
N ALA A 61 0.96 8.15 -3.61
CA ALA A 61 0.14 9.32 -3.30
C ALA A 61 0.77 10.62 -3.83
N GLU A 62 2.07 10.79 -3.65
CA GLU A 62 2.82 11.95 -4.18
C GLU A 62 2.79 12.00 -5.71
N ALA A 63 2.81 10.86 -6.39
CA ALA A 63 2.74 10.75 -7.84
C ALA A 63 1.40 11.21 -8.44
N THR A 64 0.38 11.39 -7.63
CA THR A 64 -0.88 12.03 -8.05
C THR A 64 -0.72 13.54 -8.25
N HIS A 65 0.35 14.15 -7.72
CA HIS A 65 0.57 15.60 -7.68
C HIS A 65 -0.59 16.39 -7.07
N ASN A 66 -1.31 15.74 -6.13
CA ASN A 66 -2.43 16.32 -5.40
C ASN A 66 -2.16 16.27 -3.89
N SER A 67 -1.88 17.43 -3.31
CA SER A 67 -1.53 17.57 -1.88
C SER A 67 -2.63 17.08 -0.93
N MET A 68 -3.89 17.21 -1.33
CA MET A 68 -5.02 16.69 -0.53
C MET A 68 -4.99 15.16 -0.41
N LEU A 69 -4.66 14.47 -1.50
CA LEU A 69 -4.55 13.01 -1.50
C LEU A 69 -3.34 12.54 -0.68
N VAL A 70 -2.23 13.28 -0.73
CA VAL A 70 -1.05 13.01 0.07
C VAL A 70 -1.37 13.15 1.57
N GLU A 71 -2.05 14.23 1.95
CA GLU A 71 -2.42 14.47 3.34
C GLU A 71 -3.43 13.42 3.85
N LEU A 72 -4.43 13.07 3.04
CA LEU A 72 -5.37 12.01 3.36
C LEU A 72 -4.66 10.67 3.58
N PHE A 73 -3.66 10.36 2.75
CA PHE A 73 -2.84 9.16 2.92
C PHE A 73 -2.10 9.19 4.25
N ARG A 74 -1.41 10.29 4.59
CA ARG A 74 -0.66 10.43 5.83
C ARG A 74 -1.55 10.25 7.06
N GLN A 75 -2.70 10.91 7.09
CA GLN A 75 -3.66 10.78 8.18
C GLN A 75 -4.18 9.35 8.31
N SER A 76 -4.49 8.68 7.21
CA SER A 76 -4.96 7.29 7.23
C SER A 76 -3.88 6.33 7.74
N TRP A 77 -2.60 6.60 7.44
CA TRP A 77 -1.48 5.81 7.93
C TRP A 77 -1.27 5.98 9.44
N GLN A 78 -1.26 7.21 9.92
CA GLN A 78 -1.18 7.51 11.35
C GLN A 78 -2.32 6.88 12.13
N TRP A 79 -3.51 6.90 11.57
CA TRP A 79 -4.65 6.22 12.19
C TRP A 79 -4.42 4.71 12.31
N ARG A 80 -3.86 4.07 11.31
CA ARG A 80 -3.47 2.65 11.36
C ARG A 80 -2.47 2.37 12.47
N GLU A 81 -1.39 3.15 12.53
CA GLU A 81 -0.31 2.96 13.51
C GLU A 81 -0.80 3.13 14.96
N ASN A 82 -1.78 3.99 15.18
CA ASN A 82 -2.34 4.27 16.49
C ASN A 82 -3.57 3.42 16.84
N ASN A 83 -4.04 2.56 15.95
CA ASN A 83 -5.22 1.76 16.19
C ASN A 83 -4.86 0.40 16.80
N PRO A 84 -5.30 0.10 18.06
CA PRO A 84 -4.95 -1.15 18.75
C PRO A 84 -5.39 -2.41 17.98
N MET A 85 -6.52 -2.35 17.30
CA MET A 85 -7.04 -3.48 16.52
C MET A 85 -6.13 -3.76 15.30
N TRP A 86 -5.61 -2.70 14.67
CA TRP A 86 -4.65 -2.85 13.57
C TRP A 86 -3.32 -3.44 14.06
N LEU A 87 -2.81 -2.96 15.19
CA LEU A 87 -1.59 -3.48 15.80
C LEU A 87 -1.73 -4.96 16.18
N GLN A 88 -2.89 -5.36 16.71
CA GLN A 88 -3.19 -6.76 17.03
C GLN A 88 -3.24 -7.63 15.77
N LEU A 89 -3.90 -7.17 14.71
CA LEU A 89 -3.93 -7.85 13.43
C LEU A 89 -2.51 -8.03 12.86
N HIS A 90 -1.71 -6.97 12.91
CA HIS A 90 -0.33 -6.97 12.45
C HIS A 90 0.58 -7.94 13.24
N SER A 91 0.36 -8.09 14.54
CA SER A 91 1.12 -9.06 15.35
C SER A 91 0.85 -10.51 14.93
N HIS A 92 -0.36 -10.80 14.42
CA HIS A 92 -0.72 -12.11 13.86
C HIS A 92 -0.27 -12.29 12.40
N LEU A 93 -0.17 -11.19 11.64
CA LEU A 93 0.29 -11.18 10.24
C LEU A 93 1.83 -11.04 10.11
N GLY A 94 2.55 -11.02 11.21
CA GLY A 94 4.02 -10.87 11.23
C GLY A 94 4.80 -12.03 10.57
N ASP A 95 4.11 -12.91 9.86
CA ASP A 95 4.72 -13.98 9.10
C ASP A 95 5.38 -13.43 7.82
N THR A 96 6.60 -13.87 7.57
CA THR A 96 7.42 -13.52 6.40
C THR A 96 6.73 -13.86 5.07
N LEU A 97 5.78 -14.82 5.07
CA LEU A 97 5.02 -15.20 3.87
C LEU A 97 4.14 -14.04 3.36
N TYR A 98 3.40 -13.38 4.24
CA TYR A 98 2.54 -12.24 3.87
C TYR A 98 3.35 -11.07 3.32
N ARG A 99 4.49 -10.77 3.95
CA ARG A 99 5.37 -9.70 3.50
C ARG A 99 5.94 -9.96 2.11
N LYS A 100 6.23 -11.22 1.77
CA LYS A 100 6.65 -11.60 0.42
C LYS A 100 5.53 -11.40 -0.61
N GLU A 101 4.31 -11.77 -0.26
CA GLU A 101 3.15 -11.57 -1.12
C GLU A 101 2.87 -10.08 -1.35
N TRP A 102 2.95 -9.25 -0.32
CA TRP A 102 2.81 -7.80 -0.43
C TRP A 102 3.85 -7.20 -1.37
N LEU A 103 5.11 -7.63 -1.25
CA LEU A 103 6.17 -7.17 -2.15
C LEU A 103 5.88 -7.52 -3.62
N VAL A 104 5.34 -8.71 -3.88
CA VAL A 104 4.92 -9.12 -5.24
C VAL A 104 3.81 -8.20 -5.76
N ASP A 105 2.81 -7.90 -4.93
CA ASP A 105 1.72 -7.00 -5.30
C ASP A 105 2.22 -5.58 -5.57
N HIS A 106 3.11 -5.05 -4.73
CA HIS A 106 3.72 -3.74 -4.94
C HIS A 106 4.49 -3.69 -6.26
N LYS A 107 5.21 -4.75 -6.62
CA LYS A 107 5.89 -4.85 -7.92
C LYS A 107 4.90 -4.83 -9.09
N GLN A 108 3.75 -5.47 -8.96
CA GLN A 108 2.69 -5.44 -9.98
C GLN A 108 2.09 -4.04 -10.13
N ILE A 109 1.83 -3.35 -9.02
CA ILE A 109 1.37 -1.96 -9.03
C ILE A 109 2.40 -1.07 -9.73
N LEU A 110 3.66 -1.18 -9.37
CA LEU A 110 4.73 -0.40 -10.00
C LEU A 110 4.84 -0.67 -11.50
N ALA A 111 4.74 -1.92 -11.94
CA ALA A 111 4.75 -2.27 -13.35
C ALA A 111 3.60 -1.60 -14.13
N ALA A 112 2.40 -1.55 -13.54
CA ALA A 112 1.26 -0.86 -14.13
C ALA A 112 1.47 0.67 -14.19
N LEU A 113 2.07 1.26 -13.16
CA LEU A 113 2.40 2.68 -13.11
C LEU A 113 3.45 3.07 -14.16
N ILE A 114 4.47 2.24 -14.36
CA ILE A 114 5.49 2.43 -15.40
C ILE A 114 4.87 2.43 -16.79
N LYS A 115 3.91 1.55 -17.03
CA LYS A 115 3.16 1.46 -18.30
C LYS A 115 2.10 2.55 -18.45
N LYS A 116 1.86 3.35 -17.42
CA LYS A 116 0.76 4.33 -17.36
C LYS A 116 -0.61 3.70 -17.59
N ASP A 117 -0.78 2.45 -17.18
CA ASP A 117 -2.03 1.72 -17.26
C ASP A 117 -2.84 1.93 -15.97
N ALA A 118 -3.69 2.95 -16.00
CA ALA A 118 -4.51 3.35 -14.86
C ALA A 118 -5.43 2.22 -14.37
N ARG A 119 -6.04 1.49 -15.29
CA ARG A 119 -6.94 0.37 -14.97
C ARG A 119 -6.18 -0.79 -14.31
N ALA A 120 -5.01 -1.16 -14.86
CA ALA A 120 -4.18 -2.22 -14.30
C ALA A 120 -3.64 -1.82 -12.92
N ALA A 121 -3.25 -0.57 -12.71
CA ALA A 121 -2.81 -0.04 -11.42
C ALA A 121 -3.91 -0.15 -10.37
N LYS A 122 -5.13 0.23 -10.69
CA LYS A 122 -6.30 0.08 -9.83
C LYS A 122 -6.57 -1.37 -9.47
N LEU A 123 -6.61 -2.26 -10.48
CA LEU A 123 -6.87 -3.69 -10.27
C LEU A 123 -5.78 -4.35 -9.42
N ALA A 124 -4.51 -4.04 -9.65
CA ALA A 124 -3.40 -4.55 -8.85
C ALA A 124 -3.50 -4.09 -7.40
N SER A 125 -3.90 -2.83 -7.16
CA SER A 125 -4.12 -2.30 -5.82
C SER A 125 -5.29 -2.99 -5.09
N VAL A 126 -6.37 -3.33 -5.80
CA VAL A 126 -7.53 -4.05 -5.24
C VAL A 126 -7.19 -5.50 -4.92
N ALA A 127 -6.38 -6.15 -5.76
CA ALA A 127 -6.07 -7.58 -5.66
C ALA A 127 -5.11 -7.93 -4.52
N ALA A 128 -4.48 -6.95 -3.87
CA ALA A 128 -3.51 -7.16 -2.80
C ALA A 128 -4.05 -8.07 -1.69
N PRO A 129 -3.35 -9.19 -1.32
CA PRO A 129 -3.86 -10.22 -0.42
C PRO A 129 -4.24 -9.69 0.97
N GLY A 130 -3.52 -8.73 1.50
CA GLY A 130 -3.84 -8.11 2.79
C GLY A 130 -5.23 -7.49 2.86
N LYS A 131 -5.80 -7.12 1.71
CA LYS A 131 -7.20 -6.65 1.63
C LYS A 131 -8.20 -7.80 1.65
N ARG A 132 -7.86 -8.95 1.07
CA ARG A 132 -8.75 -10.12 1.03
C ARG A 132 -8.89 -10.78 2.39
N GLU A 133 -7.81 -10.90 3.14
CA GLU A 133 -7.84 -11.51 4.47
C GLU A 133 -8.45 -10.61 5.52
N ALA A 134 -8.16 -9.32 5.50
CA ALA A 134 -8.84 -8.36 6.36
C ALA A 134 -10.36 -8.36 6.14
N ALA A 135 -10.82 -8.57 4.91
CA ALA A 135 -12.23 -8.73 4.58
C ALA A 135 -12.80 -10.06 5.08
N SER A 136 -12.04 -11.16 5.02
CA SER A 136 -12.46 -12.49 5.49
C SER A 136 -12.43 -12.63 7.01
N ALA A 137 -11.53 -11.94 7.68
CA ALA A 137 -11.42 -11.93 9.14
C ALA A 137 -12.47 -11.04 9.83
N GLY A 138 -13.37 -10.40 9.09
CA GLY A 138 -14.41 -9.52 9.64
C GLY A 138 -13.86 -8.24 10.31
N VAL A 139 -12.57 -7.97 10.20
CA VAL A 139 -11.90 -6.85 10.88
C VAL A 139 -12.33 -5.49 10.34
N PHE A 140 -12.99 -5.49 9.18
CA PHE A 140 -13.57 -4.29 8.55
C PHE A 140 -15.10 -4.28 8.56
N GLN A 141 -15.72 -5.03 9.43
CA GLN A 141 -17.15 -4.83 9.73
C GLN A 141 -17.24 -3.69 10.75
N CYS A 142 -17.74 -2.55 10.28
CA CYS A 142 -18.16 -1.49 11.18
C CYS A 142 -19.32 -1.94 12.08
#